data_1a8eb3d3aa1d3783c932a8f0f9b12be5
#
_entry.id   1a8eb3d3aa1d3783c932a8f0f9b12be5
#
_cell.length_a   1.000
_cell.length_b   1.000
_cell.length_c   1.000
_cell.angle_alpha   90.00
_cell.angle_beta   90.00
_cell.angle_gamma   90.00
#
_symmetry.space_group_name_H-M   'P 1'
#
loop_
_entity.id
_entity.type
_entity.pdbx_description
1 polymer ?
#
loop_
_entity_poly.entity_id
_entity_poly.type
_entity_poly.pdbx_seq_one_letter_code
_entity_poly.pdbx_strand_id
1 'polypeptide(L)'
;MIPGALESNVTGSSNDGRVGTTVTAGASIHTTGSWSTLIASSSAVAAGVYIKVVGVGSSNVSSSMLMDIGTGTLGSETVLIPDLLVGYAGSDVSMGRTYFFPLAISSGTRISARCQSVISSDTAEVAIWLAQ
;
A
#
# COMPACT_ATOMS: atom_id res chain seq x y z
N MET A 1 0.30 9.81 15.34
CA MET A 1 0.66 8.40 15.66
C MET A 1 -0.62 7.58 15.72
N ILE A 2 -0.65 6.42 15.10
CA ILE A 2 -1.78 5.48 15.20
C ILE A 2 -1.64 4.71 16.52
N PRO A 3 -2.68 4.67 17.38
CA PRO A 3 -2.62 3.94 18.65
C PRO A 3 -2.27 2.45 18.43
N GLY A 4 -1.35 1.91 19.22
CA GLY A 4 -0.88 0.53 19.12
C GLY A 4 0.05 0.22 17.94
N ALA A 5 0.46 1.22 17.16
CA ALA A 5 1.39 1.00 16.06
C ALA A 5 2.76 0.56 16.58
N LEU A 6 3.23 -0.58 16.07
CA LEU A 6 4.54 -1.18 16.39
C LEU A 6 5.62 -0.80 15.37
N GLU A 7 5.23 -0.75 14.11
CA GLU A 7 6.15 -0.61 12.98
C GLU A 7 5.45 0.05 11.79
N SER A 8 6.19 0.76 10.96
CA SER A 8 5.67 1.47 9.81
C SER A 8 6.73 1.62 8.73
N ASN A 9 6.30 1.74 7.47
CA ASN A 9 7.16 2.16 6.35
C ASN A 9 7.23 3.69 6.20
N VAL A 10 6.56 4.43 7.06
CA VAL A 10 6.53 5.90 7.00
C VAL A 10 7.88 6.46 7.41
N THR A 11 8.56 7.10 6.47
CA THR A 11 9.83 7.78 6.72
C THR A 11 9.58 9.29 6.81
N GLY A 12 9.85 9.86 7.96
CA GLY A 12 9.47 11.22 8.36
C GLY A 12 10.16 12.38 7.67
N SER A 13 10.71 12.24 6.47
CA SER A 13 11.27 13.40 5.78
C SER A 13 11.55 13.16 4.31
N SER A 14 10.58 13.27 3.46
CA SER A 14 10.91 13.63 2.09
C SER A 14 10.54 15.09 1.86
N ASN A 15 11.46 15.88 1.35
CA ASN A 15 11.24 17.26 0.96
C ASN A 15 10.22 17.40 -0.18
N ASP A 16 9.77 16.27 -0.75
CA ASP A 16 8.78 16.20 -1.82
C ASP A 16 7.37 15.82 -1.32
N GLY A 17 7.16 15.72 -0.01
CA GLY A 17 5.87 15.40 0.60
C GLY A 17 5.46 13.93 0.52
N ARG A 18 6.32 13.05 0.05
CA ARG A 18 6.05 11.60 -0.02
C ARG A 18 6.38 10.96 1.33
N VAL A 19 5.41 10.27 1.89
CA VAL A 19 5.53 9.69 3.24
C VAL A 19 5.31 8.18 3.28
N GLY A 20 5.26 7.53 2.13
CA GLY A 20 5.03 6.10 2.01
C GLY A 20 5.92 5.47 0.96
N THR A 21 5.53 4.28 0.54
CA THR A 21 6.18 3.57 -0.57
C THR A 21 5.40 3.79 -1.85
N THR A 22 6.06 4.16 -2.94
CA THR A 22 5.45 4.25 -4.26
C THR A 22 5.19 2.86 -4.82
N VAL A 23 3.94 2.61 -5.19
CA VAL A 23 3.48 1.38 -5.86
C VAL A 23 3.02 1.75 -7.26
N THR A 24 3.53 1.06 -8.27
CA THR A 24 3.27 1.38 -9.68
C THR A 24 2.40 0.30 -10.32
N ALA A 25 1.34 0.71 -11.00
CA ALA A 25 0.49 -0.16 -11.80
C ALA A 25 1.22 -0.72 -13.02
N GLY A 26 0.64 -1.73 -13.65
CA GLY A 26 1.20 -2.34 -14.85
C GLY A 26 1.34 -1.37 -16.02
N ALA A 27 2.19 -1.72 -16.98
CA ALA A 27 2.45 -0.93 -18.18
C ALA A 27 1.25 -0.82 -19.13
N SER A 28 0.23 -1.66 -18.93
CA SER A 28 -1.04 -1.59 -19.64
C SER A 28 -2.18 -1.37 -18.64
N ILE A 29 -3.27 -0.76 -19.11
CA ILE A 29 -4.47 -0.57 -18.29
C ILE A 29 -5.00 -1.92 -17.78
N HIS A 30 -5.53 -1.93 -16.57
CA HIS A 30 -6.09 -3.12 -15.90
C HIS A 30 -5.10 -4.28 -15.73
N THR A 31 -3.79 -3.99 -15.72
CA THR A 31 -2.75 -4.97 -15.40
C THR A 31 -2.07 -4.62 -14.09
N THR A 32 -1.77 -5.64 -13.30
CA THR A 32 -1.00 -5.45 -12.07
C THR A 32 0.45 -5.15 -12.37
N GLY A 33 1.01 -4.21 -11.62
CA GLY A 33 2.45 -3.95 -11.62
C GLY A 33 3.22 -4.97 -10.78
N SER A 34 4.51 -4.73 -10.68
CA SER A 34 5.39 -5.53 -9.81
C SER A 34 5.11 -5.26 -8.33
N TRP A 35 5.41 -6.24 -7.48
CA TRP A 35 5.36 -6.07 -6.04
C TRP A 35 6.38 -5.04 -5.55
N SER A 36 5.92 -4.08 -4.76
CA SER A 36 6.74 -3.09 -4.07
C SER A 36 6.79 -3.43 -2.59
N THR A 37 7.99 -3.47 -2.00
CA THR A 37 8.16 -3.78 -0.59
C THR A 37 7.71 -2.62 0.28
N LEU A 38 6.73 -2.84 1.15
CA LEU A 38 6.30 -1.89 2.17
C LEU A 38 7.13 -2.06 3.46
N ILE A 39 7.25 -3.29 3.93
CA ILE A 39 8.08 -3.68 5.08
C ILE A 39 8.90 -4.88 4.66
N ALA A 40 10.23 -4.76 4.74
CA ALA A 40 11.14 -5.82 4.29
C ALA A 40 11.10 -7.06 5.19
N SER A 41 10.95 -6.84 6.50
CA SER A 41 10.84 -7.89 7.51
C SER A 41 10.25 -7.28 8.76
N SER A 42 9.07 -7.73 9.18
CA SER A 42 8.44 -7.22 10.40
C SER A 42 9.29 -7.57 11.63
N SER A 43 9.48 -6.60 12.52
CA SER A 43 10.31 -6.76 13.70
C SER A 43 9.59 -7.51 14.83
N ALA A 44 8.26 -7.49 14.85
CA ALA A 44 7.43 -8.09 15.88
C ALA A 44 6.19 -8.75 15.31
N VAL A 45 5.52 -9.55 16.14
CA VAL A 45 4.18 -10.09 15.84
C VAL A 45 3.18 -8.95 15.93
N ALA A 46 2.34 -8.83 14.92
CA ALA A 46 1.23 -7.87 14.89
C ALA A 46 -0.11 -8.59 14.84
N ALA A 47 -1.14 -7.96 15.37
CA ALA A 47 -2.53 -8.45 15.34
C ALA A 47 -3.41 -7.63 14.39
N GLY A 48 -2.90 -6.54 13.83
CA GLY A 48 -3.63 -5.69 12.90
C GLY A 48 -2.72 -4.93 11.95
N VAL A 49 -3.30 -4.53 10.84
CA VAL A 49 -2.64 -3.77 9.79
C VAL A 49 -3.48 -2.55 9.46
N TYR A 50 -2.90 -1.36 9.59
CA TYR A 50 -3.47 -0.12 9.09
C TYR A 50 -2.82 0.23 7.75
N ILE A 51 -3.64 0.57 6.77
CA ILE A 51 -3.19 0.97 5.44
C ILE A 51 -3.79 2.33 5.11
N LYS A 52 -2.96 3.27 4.70
CA LYS A 52 -3.38 4.56 4.21
C LYS A 52 -2.73 4.83 2.85
N VAL A 53 -3.56 5.16 1.88
CA VAL A 53 -3.08 5.69 0.62
C VAL A 53 -2.94 7.19 0.77
N VAL A 54 -1.72 7.71 0.62
CA VAL A 54 -1.38 9.12 0.85
C VAL A 54 -1.32 9.92 -0.45
N GLY A 55 -1.44 9.26 -1.60
CA GLY A 55 -1.54 9.89 -2.91
C GLY A 55 -1.83 8.86 -3.98
N VAL A 56 -2.52 9.27 -5.04
CA VAL A 56 -2.85 8.42 -6.18
C VAL A 56 -2.63 9.21 -7.46
N GLY A 57 -1.87 8.62 -8.38
CA GLY A 57 -1.60 9.20 -9.68
C GLY A 57 -0.51 10.27 -9.70
N SER A 58 0.12 10.39 -10.84
CA SER A 58 1.13 11.42 -11.13
C SER A 58 0.54 12.65 -11.80
N SER A 59 -0.74 12.62 -12.16
CA SER A 59 -1.50 13.71 -12.78
C SER A 59 -2.77 13.99 -11.99
N ASN A 60 -3.30 15.19 -12.10
CA ASN A 60 -4.54 15.64 -11.43
C ASN A 60 -5.81 14.92 -11.89
N VAL A 61 -5.69 13.75 -12.47
CA VAL A 61 -6.81 12.92 -12.91
C VAL A 61 -7.00 11.83 -11.89
N SER A 62 -8.14 11.83 -11.21
CA SER A 62 -8.52 10.72 -10.33
C SER A 62 -8.60 9.44 -11.14
N SER A 63 -7.87 8.43 -10.71
CA SER A 63 -7.86 7.13 -11.35
C SER A 63 -8.52 6.07 -10.46
N SER A 64 -9.23 5.14 -11.09
CA SER A 64 -9.70 3.95 -10.39
C SER A 64 -8.53 2.98 -10.26
N MET A 65 -8.21 2.63 -9.03
CA MET A 65 -7.07 1.77 -8.72
C MET A 65 -7.47 0.71 -7.70
N LEU A 66 -7.07 -0.54 -7.99
CA LEU A 66 -7.19 -1.67 -7.07
C LEU A 66 -5.80 -2.06 -6.60
N MET A 67 -5.67 -2.37 -5.32
CA MET A 67 -4.40 -2.72 -4.70
C MET A 67 -4.49 -4.07 -4.00
N ASP A 68 -3.49 -4.91 -4.24
CA ASP A 68 -3.26 -6.12 -3.47
C ASP A 68 -2.18 -5.85 -2.42
N ILE A 69 -2.42 -6.32 -1.21
CA ILE A 69 -1.39 -6.44 -0.17
C ILE A 69 -1.01 -7.91 -0.08
N GLY A 70 0.27 -8.19 -0.12
CA GLY A 70 0.80 -9.54 -0.07
C GLY A 70 1.91 -9.72 0.95
N THR A 71 2.17 -10.96 1.28
CA THR A 71 3.27 -11.37 2.17
C THR A 71 4.09 -12.46 1.51
N GLY A 72 5.33 -12.62 1.94
CA GLY A 72 6.21 -13.66 1.46
C GLY A 72 7.46 -13.15 0.78
N THR A 73 8.24 -14.09 0.27
CA THR A 73 9.52 -13.83 -0.38
C THR A 73 9.33 -13.07 -1.68
N LEU A 74 10.26 -12.18 -2.00
CA LEU A 74 10.27 -11.44 -3.26
C LEU A 74 10.14 -12.36 -4.47
N GLY A 75 9.14 -12.10 -5.30
CA GLY A 75 8.81 -12.89 -6.49
C GLY A 75 7.95 -14.15 -6.22
N SER A 76 7.59 -14.40 -4.97
CA SER A 76 6.72 -15.51 -4.55
C SER A 76 5.71 -15.07 -3.50
N GLU A 77 5.22 -13.86 -3.64
CA GLU A 77 4.25 -13.28 -2.72
C GLU A 77 2.89 -13.99 -2.80
N THR A 78 2.27 -14.15 -1.64
CA THR A 78 0.87 -14.60 -1.53
C THR A 78 0.00 -13.40 -1.19
N VAL A 79 -1.09 -13.22 -1.93
CA VAL A 79 -2.05 -12.13 -1.68
C VAL A 79 -2.73 -12.36 -0.33
N LEU A 80 -2.66 -11.38 0.54
CA LEU A 80 -3.28 -11.36 1.86
C LEU A 80 -4.58 -10.55 1.85
N ILE A 81 -4.55 -9.37 1.22
CA ILE A 81 -5.71 -8.50 1.04
C ILE A 81 -5.83 -8.23 -0.45
N PRO A 82 -6.83 -8.84 -1.14
CA PRO A 82 -7.01 -8.61 -2.57
C PRO A 82 -7.86 -7.37 -2.85
N ASP A 83 -7.63 -6.75 -4.00
CA ASP A 83 -8.52 -5.78 -4.65
C ASP A 83 -9.01 -4.63 -3.75
N LEU A 84 -8.13 -4.11 -2.88
CA LEU A 84 -8.45 -2.93 -2.07
C LEU A 84 -8.65 -1.72 -2.99
N LEU A 85 -9.86 -1.14 -2.98
CA LEU A 85 -10.15 0.06 -3.76
C LEU A 85 -9.49 1.27 -3.10
N VAL A 86 -8.45 1.80 -3.72
CA VAL A 86 -7.65 2.91 -3.17
C VAL A 86 -7.79 4.22 -3.94
N GLY A 87 -8.38 4.18 -5.13
CA GLY A 87 -8.71 5.35 -5.93
C GLY A 87 -9.97 5.11 -6.73
N TYR A 88 -10.72 6.17 -6.99
CA TYR A 88 -11.98 6.12 -7.74
C TYR A 88 -12.04 7.27 -8.74
N ALA A 89 -12.38 6.96 -10.00
CA ALA A 89 -12.51 7.96 -11.05
C ALA A 89 -13.64 8.96 -10.72
N GLY A 90 -13.29 10.23 -10.70
CA GLY A 90 -14.26 11.33 -10.53
C GLY A 90 -14.42 11.86 -9.10
N SER A 91 -13.65 11.38 -8.13
CA SER A 91 -13.66 11.96 -6.79
C SER A 91 -12.32 11.79 -6.06
N ASP A 92 -11.93 12.79 -5.27
CA ASP A 92 -10.75 12.79 -4.40
C ASP A 92 -10.97 11.92 -3.14
N VAL A 93 -11.52 10.73 -3.29
CA VAL A 93 -11.99 9.93 -2.15
C VAL A 93 -10.85 9.34 -1.33
N SER A 94 -9.68 9.22 -1.88
CA SER A 94 -8.62 8.41 -1.28
C SER A 94 -7.70 9.16 -0.33
N MET A 95 -7.64 10.46 -0.42
CA MET A 95 -6.76 11.27 0.43
C MET A 95 -7.30 11.34 1.86
N GLY A 96 -6.70 10.56 2.75
CA GLY A 96 -7.01 10.58 4.17
C GLY A 96 -7.75 9.36 4.71
N ARG A 97 -8.24 8.45 3.87
CA ARG A 97 -8.86 7.22 4.35
C ARG A 97 -7.81 6.24 4.87
N THR A 98 -8.03 5.73 6.08
CA THR A 98 -7.22 4.67 6.67
C THR A 98 -8.07 3.42 6.76
N TYR A 99 -7.56 2.31 6.25
CA TYR A 99 -8.17 0.99 6.34
C TYR A 99 -7.51 0.22 7.49
N PHE A 100 -8.32 -0.51 8.24
CA PHE A 100 -7.83 -1.42 9.28
C PHE A 100 -8.25 -2.85 8.97
N PHE A 101 -7.30 -3.78 9.08
CA PHE A 101 -7.52 -5.20 8.92
C PHE A 101 -7.00 -5.94 10.15
N PRO A 102 -7.86 -6.71 10.88
CA PRO A 102 -7.46 -7.50 12.03
C PRO A 102 -6.77 -8.80 11.56
N LEU A 103 -5.55 -8.68 11.08
CA LEU A 103 -4.76 -9.77 10.51
C LEU A 103 -3.52 -10.02 11.36
N ALA A 104 -3.28 -11.28 11.68
CA ALA A 104 -2.07 -11.71 12.37
C ALA A 104 -0.89 -11.71 11.40
N ILE A 105 0.18 -10.98 11.75
CA ILE A 105 1.45 -10.94 11.02
C ILE A 105 2.53 -11.47 11.94
N SER A 106 3.20 -12.53 11.51
CA SER A 106 4.33 -13.10 12.24
C SER A 106 5.56 -12.20 12.13
N SER A 107 6.43 -12.23 13.13
CA SER A 107 7.75 -11.59 13.05
C SER A 107 8.54 -12.15 11.87
N GLY A 108 9.35 -11.31 11.22
CA GLY A 108 10.13 -11.68 10.05
C GLY A 108 9.35 -11.71 8.73
N THR A 109 8.09 -11.27 8.73
CA THR A 109 7.26 -11.27 7.52
C THR A 109 7.58 -10.06 6.64
N ARG A 110 7.86 -10.31 5.36
CA ARG A 110 7.91 -9.25 4.35
C ARG A 110 6.49 -8.93 3.90
N ILE A 111 6.16 -7.64 3.85
CA ILE A 111 4.87 -7.13 3.38
C ILE A 111 5.09 -6.27 2.14
N SER A 112 4.29 -6.51 1.12
CA SER A 112 4.40 -5.86 -0.18
C SER A 112 3.04 -5.41 -0.67
N ALA A 113 3.03 -4.49 -1.62
CA ALA A 113 1.84 -4.10 -2.37
C ALA A 113 2.11 -4.11 -3.86
N ARG A 114 1.06 -4.35 -4.63
CA ARG A 114 1.00 -4.11 -6.08
C ARG A 114 -0.36 -3.53 -6.42
N CYS A 115 -0.46 -2.87 -7.55
CA CYS A 115 -1.74 -2.29 -7.97
C CYS A 115 -1.99 -2.44 -9.47
N GLN A 116 -3.24 -2.28 -9.85
CA GLN A 116 -3.70 -2.09 -11.22
C GLN A 116 -4.52 -0.81 -11.31
N SER A 117 -4.53 -0.17 -12.45
CA SER A 117 -5.24 1.08 -12.67
C SER A 117 -5.89 1.12 -14.06
N VAL A 118 -6.85 2.03 -14.23
CA VAL A 118 -7.38 2.41 -15.55
C VAL A 118 -6.41 3.27 -16.35
N ILE A 119 -5.31 3.68 -15.74
CA ILE A 119 -4.22 4.42 -16.39
C ILE A 119 -2.95 3.55 -16.32
N SER A 120 -2.27 3.41 -17.46
CA SER A 120 -1.01 2.65 -17.54
C SER A 120 0.09 3.30 -16.69
N SER A 121 0.86 2.49 -15.98
CA SER A 121 1.99 2.92 -15.14
C SER A 121 1.61 3.99 -14.10
N ASP A 122 0.35 4.03 -13.69
CA ASP A 122 -0.13 4.92 -12.64
C ASP A 122 0.49 4.55 -11.29
N THR A 123 0.56 5.50 -10.37
CA THR A 123 1.26 5.33 -9.10
C THR A 123 0.36 5.64 -7.91
N ALA A 124 0.60 4.94 -6.81
CA ALA A 124 0.03 5.26 -5.51
C ALA A 124 1.13 5.30 -4.45
N GLU A 125 1.00 6.23 -3.51
CA GLU A 125 1.82 6.29 -2.30
C GLU A 125 1.10 5.57 -1.17
N VAL A 126 1.74 4.55 -0.60
CA VAL A 126 1.13 3.67 0.39
C VAL A 126 1.90 3.72 1.69
N ALA A 127 1.21 4.08 2.76
CA ALA A 127 1.70 3.98 4.13
C ALA A 127 1.05 2.79 4.83
N ILE A 128 1.82 2.04 5.59
CA ILE A 128 1.37 0.89 6.37
C ILE A 128 1.87 1.00 7.81
N TRP A 129 1.04 0.58 8.76
CA TRP A 129 1.41 0.42 10.17
C TRP A 129 0.97 -0.95 10.65
N LEU A 130 1.87 -1.63 11.32
CA LEU A 130 1.56 -2.86 12.05
C LEU A 130 1.17 -2.49 13.47
N ALA A 131 0.12 -3.11 13.99
CA ALA A 131 -0.43 -2.83 15.31
C ALA A 131 -0.57 -4.09 16.16
N GLN A 132 -0.47 -3.91 17.47
CA GLN A 132 -0.73 -4.93 18.49
C GLN A 132 -2.22 -5.05 18.79
#